data_c7ea42b9a20acd0f490fb6fca74fe09a
#
_entry.id   c7ea42b9a20acd0f490fb6fca74fe09a
#
_cell.length_a   1.000
_cell.length_b   1.000
_cell.length_c   1.000
_cell.angle_alpha   90.00
_cell.angle_beta   90.00
_cell.angle_gamma   90.00
#
_symmetry.space_group_name_H-M   'P 1'
#
loop_
_entity.id
_entity.type
_entity.pdbx_description
1 polymer ?
#
loop_
_entity_poly.entity_id
_entity_poly.type
_entity_poly.pdbx_seq_one_letter_code
_entity_poly.pdbx_strand_id
1 'polypeptide(L)'
;IPTRFELGKRLRKVFKPADGHLYIDADYSQIELRVLAHISNDEHMVQAFINGEDIHKQAASKVFNTPIDEVTKEQRSNAKAVNFGIVYGISDFGLGEQLHISRKQAKQYIDQYLEQYSGIKQFMTDVVEKAKETGYVETQFNRRRYITELKSSNYMVRQFGQRAAMNTPIQGTAADIM
;
A
#
# COMPACT_ATOMS: atom_id res chain seq x y z
N ILE A 1 10.84 -11.67 10.83
CA ILE A 1 11.25 -13.08 10.58
C ILE A 1 10.30 -13.67 9.56
N PRO A 2 10.78 -14.18 8.39
CA PRO A 2 9.92 -14.71 7.35
C PRO A 2 9.10 -15.92 7.85
N THR A 3 7.78 -15.87 7.68
CA THR A 3 6.88 -16.98 8.07
C THR A 3 6.43 -17.82 6.88
N ARG A 4 6.82 -17.44 5.65
CA ARG A 4 6.48 -18.18 4.43
C ARG A 4 7.21 -19.52 4.32
N PHE A 5 8.35 -19.65 4.98
CA PHE A 5 9.16 -20.87 4.98
C PHE A 5 9.12 -21.55 6.35
N GLU A 6 9.14 -22.88 6.37
CA GLU A 6 9.10 -23.67 7.60
C GLU A 6 10.26 -23.33 8.55
N LEU A 7 11.46 -23.11 8.01
CA LEU A 7 12.62 -22.67 8.79
C LEU A 7 12.37 -21.32 9.49
N GLY A 8 11.74 -20.35 8.82
CA GLY A 8 11.40 -19.06 9.42
C GLY A 8 10.39 -19.21 10.57
N LYS A 9 9.39 -20.08 10.44
CA LYS A 9 8.46 -20.38 11.53
C LYS A 9 9.18 -21.00 12.73
N ARG A 10 10.16 -21.89 12.49
CA ARG A 10 10.98 -22.48 13.55
C ARG A 10 11.85 -21.45 14.25
N LEU A 11 12.44 -20.50 13.52
CA LEU A 11 13.23 -19.41 14.09
C LEU A 11 12.44 -18.53 15.07
N ARG A 12 11.13 -18.35 14.84
CA ARG A 12 10.29 -17.61 15.81
C ARG A 12 10.24 -18.26 17.18
N LYS A 13 10.37 -19.57 17.28
CA LYS A 13 10.32 -20.32 18.55
C LYS A 13 11.53 -20.11 19.45
N VAL A 14 12.64 -19.54 18.93
CA VAL A 14 13.82 -19.23 19.74
C VAL A 14 13.66 -17.95 20.56
N PHE A 15 12.73 -17.10 20.17
CA PHE A 15 12.38 -15.92 20.94
C PHE A 15 11.40 -16.32 22.05
N LYS A 16 11.90 -16.39 23.26
CA LYS A 16 11.11 -16.71 24.45
C LYS A 16 11.21 -15.56 25.44
N PRO A 17 10.12 -15.22 26.16
CA PRO A 17 10.21 -14.27 27.27
C PRO A 17 11.02 -14.90 28.40
N ALA A 18 11.57 -14.10 29.28
CA ALA A 18 12.16 -14.56 30.52
C ALA A 18 11.09 -15.20 31.40
N ASP A 19 11.52 -16.05 32.38
CA ASP A 19 10.59 -16.69 33.29
C ASP A 19 9.73 -15.65 34.04
N GLY A 20 8.44 -15.88 34.10
CA GLY A 20 7.46 -14.95 34.68
C GLY A 20 7.11 -13.73 33.82
N HIS A 21 7.64 -13.63 32.59
CA HIS A 21 7.33 -12.56 31.65
C HIS A 21 6.53 -13.07 30.45
N LEU A 22 5.85 -12.14 29.79
CA LEU A 22 5.10 -12.38 28.55
C LEU A 22 5.57 -11.40 27.47
N TYR A 23 5.54 -11.83 26.19
CA TYR A 23 5.59 -10.90 25.07
C TYR A 23 4.22 -10.26 24.88
N ILE A 24 4.22 -8.95 24.68
CA ILE A 24 3.06 -8.20 24.21
C ILE A 24 3.37 -7.80 22.77
N ASP A 25 2.53 -8.26 21.84
CA ASP A 25 2.59 -7.88 20.42
C ASP A 25 1.32 -7.06 20.12
N ALA A 26 1.51 -5.81 19.71
CA ALA A 26 0.43 -4.90 19.35
C ALA A 26 0.73 -4.31 17.97
N ASP A 27 -0.23 -4.42 17.05
CA ASP A 27 -0.14 -3.90 15.69
C ASP A 27 -1.36 -3.06 15.35
N TYR A 28 -1.13 -1.94 14.66
CA TYR A 28 -2.22 -1.13 14.12
C TYR A 28 -2.84 -1.80 12.90
N SER A 29 -4.13 -2.10 12.97
CA SER A 29 -4.85 -2.68 11.84
C SER A 29 -4.81 -1.76 10.62
N GLN A 30 -4.10 -2.18 9.58
CA GLN A 30 -4.07 -1.53 8.26
C GLN A 30 -3.67 -0.04 8.31
N ILE A 31 -2.72 0.34 9.18
CA ILE A 31 -2.36 1.75 9.41
C ILE A 31 -2.00 2.50 8.13
N GLU A 32 -1.26 1.89 7.22
CA GLU A 32 -0.86 2.52 5.95
C GLU A 32 -2.06 2.85 5.06
N LEU A 33 -3.07 1.96 4.98
CA LEU A 33 -4.30 2.23 4.22
C LEU A 33 -5.17 3.30 4.89
N ARG A 34 -5.17 3.37 6.22
CA ARG A 34 -5.85 4.43 6.96
C ARG A 34 -5.17 5.78 6.74
N VAL A 35 -3.85 5.81 6.77
CA VAL A 35 -3.06 7.01 6.43
C VAL A 35 -3.32 7.41 4.98
N LEU A 36 -3.31 6.47 4.03
CA LEU A 36 -3.62 6.75 2.63
C LEU A 36 -5.03 7.34 2.47
N ALA A 37 -6.04 6.76 3.10
CA ALA A 37 -7.41 7.28 3.08
C ALA A 37 -7.46 8.73 3.57
N HIS A 38 -6.77 9.02 4.68
CA HIS A 38 -6.72 10.34 5.28
C HIS A 38 -6.04 11.38 4.37
N ILE A 39 -4.81 11.08 3.89
CA ILE A 39 -4.02 12.06 3.12
C ILE A 39 -4.55 12.26 1.69
N SER A 40 -5.17 11.24 1.10
CA SER A 40 -5.81 11.34 -0.22
C SER A 40 -7.21 11.95 -0.15
N ASN A 41 -7.79 12.00 1.07
CA ASN A 41 -9.18 12.38 1.31
C ASN A 41 -10.16 11.63 0.38
N ASP A 42 -9.85 10.37 0.06
CA ASP A 42 -10.71 9.55 -0.78
C ASP A 42 -11.97 9.15 -0.02
N GLU A 43 -13.10 9.68 -0.45
CA GLU A 43 -14.37 9.56 0.25
C GLU A 43 -14.81 8.10 0.42
N HIS A 44 -14.65 7.28 -0.63
CA HIS A 44 -15.03 5.86 -0.57
C HIS A 44 -14.17 5.09 0.43
N MET A 45 -12.87 5.33 0.44
CA MET A 45 -11.97 4.64 1.38
C MET A 45 -12.18 5.12 2.82
N VAL A 46 -12.38 6.43 3.02
CA VAL A 46 -12.67 7.01 4.35
C VAL A 46 -13.96 6.42 4.90
N GLN A 47 -15.05 6.40 4.12
CA GLN A 47 -16.33 5.86 4.57
C GLN A 47 -16.25 4.36 4.87
N ALA A 48 -15.56 3.57 4.05
CA ALA A 48 -15.34 2.15 4.31
C ALA A 48 -14.67 1.90 5.68
N PHE A 49 -13.69 2.72 6.04
CA PHE A 49 -13.04 2.62 7.36
C PHE A 49 -13.95 3.08 8.50
N ILE A 50 -14.73 4.15 8.32
CA ILE A 50 -15.69 4.64 9.33
C ILE A 50 -16.76 3.58 9.61
N ASN A 51 -17.26 2.94 8.56
CA ASN A 51 -18.28 1.89 8.65
C ASN A 51 -17.74 0.54 9.16
N GLY A 52 -16.42 0.40 9.36
CA GLY A 52 -15.80 -0.87 9.76
C GLY A 52 -15.84 -1.96 8.66
N GLU A 53 -15.94 -1.55 7.39
CA GLU A 53 -16.02 -2.47 6.26
C GLU A 53 -14.66 -3.11 5.95
N ASP A 54 -14.71 -4.31 5.34
CA ASP A 54 -13.50 -4.97 4.85
C ASP A 54 -13.03 -4.31 3.55
N ILE A 55 -12.06 -3.40 3.67
CA ILE A 55 -11.52 -2.62 2.54
C ILE A 55 -10.99 -3.52 1.40
N HIS A 56 -10.48 -4.72 1.71
CA HIS A 56 -10.01 -5.64 0.68
C HIS A 56 -11.19 -6.32 -0.04
N LYS A 57 -12.28 -6.58 0.68
CA LYS A 57 -13.50 -7.14 0.11
C LYS A 57 -14.22 -6.11 -0.76
N GLN A 58 -14.27 -4.85 -0.31
CA GLN A 58 -14.79 -3.72 -1.09
C GLN A 58 -13.99 -3.52 -2.39
N ALA A 59 -12.67 -3.46 -2.29
CA ALA A 59 -11.81 -3.35 -3.47
C ALA A 59 -12.00 -4.54 -4.44
N ALA A 60 -12.12 -5.78 -3.91
CA ALA A 60 -12.35 -6.96 -4.72
C ALA A 60 -13.69 -6.88 -5.47
N SER A 61 -14.76 -6.51 -4.79
CA SER A 61 -16.09 -6.33 -5.42
C SER A 61 -16.01 -5.40 -6.63
N LYS A 62 -15.29 -4.31 -6.52
CA LYS A 62 -15.14 -3.31 -7.60
C LYS A 62 -14.18 -3.78 -8.70
N VAL A 63 -12.98 -4.24 -8.34
CA VAL A 63 -11.96 -4.69 -9.30
C VAL A 63 -12.42 -5.90 -10.12
N PHE A 64 -13.17 -6.81 -9.51
CA PHE A 64 -13.67 -8.02 -10.19
C PHE A 64 -15.13 -7.92 -10.66
N ASN A 65 -15.78 -6.76 -10.45
CA ASN A 65 -17.20 -6.54 -10.75
C ASN A 65 -18.08 -7.68 -10.21
N THR A 66 -17.85 -8.05 -8.94
CA THR A 66 -18.53 -9.14 -8.25
C THR A 66 -19.33 -8.57 -7.09
N PRO A 67 -20.60 -8.96 -6.87
CA PRO A 67 -21.35 -8.55 -5.68
C PRO A 67 -20.55 -8.84 -4.40
N ILE A 68 -20.62 -7.93 -3.44
CA ILE A 68 -19.75 -8.02 -2.25
C ILE A 68 -19.89 -9.33 -1.49
N ASP A 69 -21.10 -9.88 -1.44
CA ASP A 69 -21.37 -11.13 -0.73
C ASP A 69 -20.87 -12.38 -1.48
N GLU A 70 -20.61 -12.25 -2.79
CA GLU A 70 -20.09 -13.30 -3.65
C GLU A 70 -18.57 -13.24 -3.83
N VAL A 71 -17.89 -12.22 -3.24
CA VAL A 71 -16.44 -12.09 -3.31
C VAL A 71 -15.75 -13.29 -2.69
N THR A 72 -15.00 -14.02 -3.50
CA THR A 72 -14.26 -15.20 -3.08
C THR A 72 -13.04 -14.85 -2.22
N LYS A 73 -12.50 -15.81 -1.46
CA LYS A 73 -11.26 -15.64 -0.69
C LYS A 73 -10.08 -15.30 -1.59
N GLU A 74 -10.04 -15.85 -2.79
CA GLU A 74 -9.00 -15.58 -3.77
C GLU A 74 -9.08 -14.15 -4.30
N GLN A 75 -10.25 -13.70 -4.74
CA GLN A 75 -10.49 -12.33 -5.17
C GLN A 75 -10.12 -11.33 -4.08
N ARG A 76 -10.52 -11.59 -2.83
CA ARG A 76 -10.14 -10.76 -1.68
C ARG A 76 -8.63 -10.74 -1.46
N SER A 77 -7.94 -11.87 -1.62
CA SER A 77 -6.49 -11.96 -1.51
C SER A 77 -5.79 -11.18 -2.62
N ASN A 78 -6.29 -11.27 -3.85
CA ASN A 78 -5.76 -10.53 -4.99
C ASN A 78 -5.98 -9.02 -4.81
N ALA A 79 -7.17 -8.60 -4.38
CA ALA A 79 -7.45 -7.20 -4.07
C ALA A 79 -6.57 -6.68 -2.91
N LYS A 80 -6.26 -7.51 -1.91
CA LYS A 80 -5.28 -7.16 -0.88
C LYS A 80 -3.90 -6.89 -1.48
N ALA A 81 -3.45 -7.70 -2.43
CA ALA A 81 -2.18 -7.47 -3.13
C ALA A 81 -2.21 -6.18 -3.96
N VAL A 82 -3.34 -5.85 -4.60
CA VAL A 82 -3.54 -4.58 -5.30
C VAL A 82 -3.49 -3.41 -4.32
N ASN A 83 -4.26 -3.44 -3.22
CA ASN A 83 -4.28 -2.40 -2.20
C ASN A 83 -2.87 -2.07 -1.69
N PHE A 84 -2.11 -3.10 -1.27
CA PHE A 84 -0.73 -2.89 -0.82
C PHE A 84 0.19 -2.49 -1.96
N GLY A 85 0.01 -3.09 -3.14
CA GLY A 85 0.76 -2.73 -4.32
C GLY A 85 0.67 -1.25 -4.65
N ILE A 86 -0.52 -0.68 -4.61
CA ILE A 86 -0.75 0.75 -4.82
C ILE A 86 0.00 1.60 -3.80
N VAL A 87 -0.10 1.27 -2.50
CA VAL A 87 0.66 1.95 -1.42
C VAL A 87 2.17 1.97 -1.71
N TYR A 88 2.71 0.87 -2.26
CA TYR A 88 4.12 0.75 -2.57
C TYR A 88 4.50 1.19 -3.99
N GLY A 89 3.55 1.71 -4.77
CA GLY A 89 3.78 2.14 -6.15
C GLY A 89 4.14 0.99 -7.08
N ILE A 90 3.49 -0.16 -6.94
CA ILE A 90 3.73 -1.34 -7.76
C ILE A 90 3.45 -1.05 -9.24
N SER A 91 4.27 -1.60 -10.13
CA SER A 91 4.01 -1.58 -11.57
C SER A 91 3.07 -2.71 -11.99
N ASP A 92 2.47 -2.56 -13.17
CA ASP A 92 1.71 -3.63 -13.84
C ASP A 92 2.51 -4.93 -14.00
N PHE A 93 3.81 -4.82 -14.26
CA PHE A 93 4.72 -5.97 -14.31
C PHE A 93 4.85 -6.63 -12.92
N GLY A 94 5.17 -5.84 -11.88
CA GLY A 94 5.35 -6.36 -10.52
C GLY A 94 4.07 -7.01 -9.96
N LEU A 95 2.91 -6.40 -10.23
CA LEU A 95 1.62 -6.97 -9.82
C LEU A 95 1.31 -8.27 -10.60
N GLY A 96 1.62 -8.31 -11.90
CA GLY A 96 1.47 -9.50 -12.73
C GLY A 96 2.27 -10.70 -12.19
N GLU A 97 3.54 -10.48 -11.85
CA GLU A 97 4.40 -11.50 -11.23
C GLU A 97 3.85 -11.96 -9.87
N GLN A 98 3.38 -11.03 -9.03
CA GLN A 98 2.88 -11.34 -7.69
C GLN A 98 1.58 -12.17 -7.72
N LEU A 99 0.69 -11.90 -8.67
CA LEU A 99 -0.60 -12.56 -8.81
C LEU A 99 -0.59 -13.71 -9.83
N HIS A 100 0.52 -13.94 -10.51
CA HIS A 100 0.65 -14.93 -11.61
C HIS A 100 -0.37 -14.70 -12.73
N ILE A 101 -0.59 -13.41 -13.09
CA ILE A 101 -1.49 -12.97 -14.17
C ILE A 101 -0.71 -12.21 -15.24
N SER A 102 -1.35 -12.04 -16.41
CA SER A 102 -0.74 -11.25 -17.49
C SER A 102 -0.58 -9.79 -17.07
N ARG A 103 0.46 -9.12 -17.62
CA ARG A 103 0.69 -7.68 -17.42
C ARG A 103 -0.53 -6.84 -17.80
N LYS A 104 -1.27 -7.24 -18.84
CA LYS A 104 -2.51 -6.58 -19.28
C LYS A 104 -3.59 -6.64 -18.21
N GLN A 105 -3.79 -7.81 -17.59
CA GLN A 105 -4.75 -7.98 -16.49
C GLN A 105 -4.32 -7.20 -15.25
N ALA A 106 -3.03 -7.24 -14.90
CA ALA A 106 -2.50 -6.47 -13.77
C ALA A 106 -2.73 -4.96 -13.96
N LYS A 107 -2.48 -4.44 -15.18
CA LYS A 107 -2.78 -3.05 -15.52
C LYS A 107 -4.26 -2.75 -15.37
N GLN A 108 -5.14 -3.62 -15.88
CA GLN A 108 -6.59 -3.45 -15.75
C GLN A 108 -7.02 -3.37 -14.28
N TYR A 109 -6.48 -4.20 -13.40
CA TYR A 109 -6.79 -4.16 -11.96
C TYR A 109 -6.35 -2.85 -11.31
N ILE A 110 -5.15 -2.34 -11.66
CA ILE A 110 -4.66 -1.05 -11.17
C ILE A 110 -5.57 0.08 -11.67
N ASP A 111 -5.91 0.09 -12.94
CA ASP A 111 -6.75 1.14 -13.55
C ASP A 111 -8.16 1.15 -12.90
N GLN A 112 -8.81 0.01 -12.76
CA GLN A 112 -10.11 -0.13 -12.08
C GLN A 112 -10.07 0.31 -10.62
N TYR A 113 -8.99 -0.03 -9.91
CA TYR A 113 -8.78 0.42 -8.54
C TYR A 113 -8.69 1.94 -8.46
N LEU A 114 -7.88 2.56 -9.31
CA LEU A 114 -7.68 4.01 -9.32
C LEU A 114 -8.91 4.79 -9.87
N GLU A 115 -9.76 4.16 -10.67
CA GLU A 115 -11.07 4.70 -11.04
C GLU A 115 -12.03 4.72 -9.85
N GLN A 116 -12.04 3.65 -9.05
CA GLN A 116 -12.86 3.57 -7.84
C GLN A 116 -12.40 4.52 -6.75
N TYR A 117 -11.10 4.68 -6.58
CA TYR A 117 -10.47 5.52 -5.57
C TYR A 117 -9.79 6.74 -6.22
N SER A 118 -10.63 7.65 -6.75
CA SER A 118 -10.15 8.80 -7.51
C SER A 118 -9.31 9.79 -6.69
N GLY A 119 -9.60 9.91 -5.39
CA GLY A 119 -8.80 10.71 -4.46
C GLY A 119 -7.38 10.17 -4.31
N ILE A 120 -7.22 8.84 -4.29
CA ILE A 120 -5.89 8.21 -4.26
C ILE A 120 -5.14 8.49 -5.55
N LYS A 121 -5.80 8.37 -6.71
CA LYS A 121 -5.21 8.68 -8.02
C LYS A 121 -4.68 10.11 -8.07
N GLN A 122 -5.49 11.06 -7.61
CA GLN A 122 -5.12 12.47 -7.55
C GLN A 122 -3.92 12.70 -6.63
N PHE A 123 -3.99 12.18 -5.40
CA PHE A 123 -2.87 12.26 -4.45
C PHE A 123 -1.55 11.74 -5.04
N MET A 124 -1.58 10.58 -5.69
CA MET A 124 -0.38 10.00 -6.31
C MET A 124 0.23 10.89 -7.39
N THR A 125 -0.61 11.53 -8.19
CA THR A 125 -0.16 12.48 -9.20
C THR A 125 0.44 13.72 -8.56
N ASP A 126 -0.29 14.34 -7.64
CA ASP A 126 0.09 15.61 -7.02
C ASP A 126 1.38 15.50 -6.20
N VAL A 127 1.54 14.41 -5.43
CA VAL A 127 2.75 14.21 -4.62
C VAL A 127 4.01 14.06 -5.47
N VAL A 128 3.90 13.41 -6.64
CA VAL A 128 5.03 13.27 -7.57
C VAL A 128 5.37 14.61 -8.23
N GLU A 129 4.37 15.36 -8.69
CA GLU A 129 4.60 16.69 -9.30
C GLU A 129 5.19 17.66 -8.26
N LYS A 130 4.63 17.73 -7.06
CA LYS A 130 5.18 18.54 -5.97
C LYS A 130 6.63 18.14 -5.64
N ALA A 131 6.93 16.83 -5.61
CA ALA A 131 8.29 16.37 -5.34
C ALA A 131 9.29 16.71 -6.46
N LYS A 132 8.85 16.80 -7.73
CA LYS A 132 9.69 17.29 -8.84
C LYS A 132 10.05 18.76 -8.67
N GLU A 133 9.11 19.58 -8.20
CA GLU A 133 9.31 21.01 -7.98
C GLU A 133 10.18 21.28 -6.75
N THR A 134 9.82 20.70 -5.61
CA THR A 134 10.45 20.98 -4.31
C THR A 134 11.74 20.18 -4.07
N GLY A 135 11.87 19.02 -4.71
CA GLY A 135 12.96 18.07 -4.50
C GLY A 135 12.79 17.14 -3.29
N TYR A 136 11.66 17.22 -2.58
CA TYR A 136 11.38 16.38 -1.41
C TYR A 136 9.88 16.08 -1.26
N VAL A 137 9.57 15.13 -0.39
CA VAL A 137 8.23 14.85 0.14
C VAL A 137 8.25 14.91 1.66
N GLU A 138 7.08 15.08 2.27
CA GLU A 138 6.92 15.22 3.72
C GLU A 138 5.88 14.26 4.26
N THR A 139 6.07 13.81 5.50
CA THR A 139 5.02 13.15 6.29
C THR A 139 4.03 14.19 6.83
N GLN A 140 2.91 13.73 7.41
CA GLN A 140 1.96 14.61 8.12
C GLN A 140 2.57 15.30 9.36
N PHE A 141 3.72 14.82 9.81
CA PHE A 141 4.50 15.39 10.93
C PHE A 141 5.71 16.22 10.46
N ASN A 142 5.73 16.65 9.17
CA ASN A 142 6.76 17.49 8.55
C ASN A 142 8.16 16.87 8.49
N ARG A 143 8.27 15.54 8.58
CA ARG A 143 9.54 14.85 8.36
C ARG A 143 9.80 14.74 6.85
N ARG A 144 10.92 15.31 6.40
CA ARG A 144 11.28 15.41 4.98
C ARG A 144 12.13 14.25 4.51
N ARG A 145 11.86 13.84 3.27
CA ARG A 145 12.74 12.98 2.49
C ARG A 145 13.02 13.62 1.14
N TYR A 146 14.28 13.89 0.87
CA TYR A 146 14.73 14.39 -0.44
C TYR A 146 14.70 13.24 -1.46
N ILE A 147 14.18 13.52 -2.66
CA ILE A 147 14.02 12.52 -3.74
C ILE A 147 14.84 13.01 -4.95
N THR A 148 16.15 12.89 -4.85
CA THR A 148 17.08 13.33 -5.90
C THR A 148 16.93 12.51 -7.18
N GLU A 149 16.44 11.27 -7.07
CA GLU A 149 16.22 10.33 -8.14
C GLU A 149 15.25 10.82 -9.22
N LEU A 150 14.32 11.72 -8.86
CA LEU A 150 13.35 12.29 -9.82
C LEU A 150 14.03 13.10 -10.93
N LYS A 151 15.22 13.64 -10.69
CA LYS A 151 16.02 14.43 -11.65
C LYS A 151 16.98 13.58 -12.48
N SER A 152 17.06 12.27 -12.26
CA SER A 152 17.98 11.39 -12.96
C SER A 152 17.62 11.28 -14.45
N SER A 153 18.64 11.25 -15.33
CA SER A 153 18.48 10.92 -16.74
C SER A 153 18.12 9.45 -16.97
N ASN A 154 18.46 8.57 -16.02
CA ASN A 154 18.13 7.15 -16.08
C ASN A 154 16.64 6.92 -15.75
N TYR A 155 15.91 6.31 -16.68
CA TYR A 155 14.48 6.02 -16.52
C TYR A 155 14.16 5.16 -15.30
N MET A 156 14.95 4.09 -15.04
CA MET A 156 14.70 3.19 -13.91
C MET A 156 14.88 3.90 -12.56
N VAL A 157 15.88 4.79 -12.48
CA VAL A 157 16.12 5.61 -11.27
C VAL A 157 14.98 6.59 -11.07
N ARG A 158 14.49 7.25 -12.14
CA ARG A 158 13.32 8.13 -12.03
C ARG A 158 12.06 7.39 -11.56
N GLN A 159 11.82 6.19 -12.09
CA GLN A 159 10.68 5.36 -11.66
C GLN A 159 10.79 4.96 -10.17
N PHE A 160 12.00 4.66 -9.71
CA PHE A 160 12.26 4.44 -8.28
C PHE A 160 11.95 5.71 -7.47
N GLY A 161 12.40 6.89 -7.92
CA GLY A 161 12.09 8.18 -7.29
C GLY A 161 10.58 8.45 -7.20
N GLN A 162 9.82 8.17 -8.27
CA GLN A 162 8.36 8.33 -8.25
C GLN A 162 7.69 7.42 -7.20
N ARG A 163 8.08 6.14 -7.13
CA ARG A 163 7.57 5.23 -6.11
C ARG A 163 7.95 5.69 -4.70
N ALA A 164 9.18 6.16 -4.49
CA ALA A 164 9.61 6.71 -3.21
C ALA A 164 8.80 7.95 -2.81
N ALA A 165 8.48 8.82 -3.78
CA ALA A 165 7.66 10.01 -3.54
C ALA A 165 6.23 9.67 -3.13
N MET A 166 5.59 8.70 -3.77
CA MET A 166 4.23 8.24 -3.44
C MET A 166 4.18 7.53 -2.08
N ASN A 167 5.16 6.68 -1.80
CA ASN A 167 5.16 5.82 -0.63
C ASN A 167 5.59 6.53 0.67
N THR A 168 6.57 7.44 0.60
CA THR A 168 7.17 8.06 1.79
C THR A 168 6.16 8.82 2.67
N PRO A 169 5.22 9.62 2.15
CA PRO A 169 4.22 10.27 3.00
C PRO A 169 3.33 9.28 3.75
N ILE A 170 3.05 8.13 3.16
CA ILE A 170 2.19 7.09 3.74
C ILE A 170 2.96 6.33 4.82
N GLN A 171 4.03 5.64 4.46
CA GLN A 171 4.81 4.84 5.40
C GLN A 171 5.49 5.69 6.47
N GLY A 172 5.99 6.87 6.07
CA GLY A 172 6.61 7.78 7.00
C GLY A 172 5.63 8.29 8.06
N THR A 173 4.41 8.67 7.67
CA THR A 173 3.36 9.08 8.61
C THR A 173 2.95 7.91 9.51
N ALA A 174 2.79 6.71 8.96
CA ALA A 174 2.51 5.52 9.77
C ALA A 174 3.59 5.27 10.82
N ALA A 175 4.86 5.42 10.45
CA ALA A 175 5.99 5.30 11.38
C ALA A 175 6.05 6.44 12.42
N ASP A 176 5.61 7.65 12.06
CA ASP A 176 5.56 8.78 12.99
C ASP A 176 4.45 8.63 14.05
N ILE A 177 3.37 7.88 13.72
CA ILE A 177 2.28 7.57 14.65
C ILE A 177 2.69 6.51 15.68
N MET A 178 3.58 5.57 15.30
CA MET A 178 4.06 4.48 16.16
C MET A 178 5.12 4.95 17.15
#